data_33a0ec982e91fb87c41322e9373522c0
#
_entry.id   33a0ec982e91fb87c41322e9373522c0
#
_cell.length_a   1.000
_cell.length_b   1.000
_cell.length_c   1.000
_cell.angle_alpha   90.00
_cell.angle_beta   90.00
_cell.angle_gamma   90.00
#
_symmetry.space_group_name_H-M   'P 1'
#
loop_
_entity.id
_entity.type
_entity.pdbx_description
1 polymer ?
#
loop_
_entity_poly.entity_id
_entity_poly.type
_entity_poly.pdbx_seq_one_letter_code
_entity_poly.pdbx_strand_id
1 'polypeptide(L)'
;GDSTAMGMVPAATFHFYQLEADSSGVLARWGSLYEMFTHSWQNSARIQTNSWGNENLVGEYSSDSRSADSFLVDFPRFLVLFSAGDLGSSGASSVTPPGTAKNVLTVGASTTGSYGSTAEGTVAGFSSRGATLDGRIKPDLVAPGVMICSAMAEEAQFASGDSCSSTTHGDGSTPLYMTLNGSSMATPVAAGAAAMVRQYLRETEGISEPRSDLIRAILINGAE
;
A
#
# COMPACT_ATOMS: atom_id res chain seq x y z
N GLY A 1 -12.61 -15.41 -11.85
CA GLY A 1 -12.81 -14.08 -11.29
C GLY A 1 -13.37 -13.14 -12.31
N ASP A 2 -13.95 -12.04 -11.87
CA ASP A 2 -14.46 -10.97 -12.73
C ASP A 2 -13.28 -10.24 -13.38
N SER A 3 -13.22 -10.23 -14.72
CA SER A 3 -12.12 -9.58 -15.46
C SER A 3 -12.12 -8.05 -15.30
N THR A 4 -13.26 -7.46 -14.90
CA THR A 4 -13.41 -6.01 -14.68
C THR A 4 -12.82 -5.56 -13.33
N ALA A 5 -12.63 -6.49 -12.39
CA ALA A 5 -12.03 -6.26 -11.08
C ALA A 5 -10.67 -6.97 -10.91
N MET A 6 -10.01 -7.30 -12.02
CA MET A 6 -8.74 -8.00 -12.00
C MET A 6 -7.62 -7.08 -11.51
N GLY A 7 -6.87 -7.51 -10.48
CA GLY A 7 -5.70 -6.79 -10.00
C GLY A 7 -4.53 -6.81 -10.98
N MET A 8 -3.51 -5.99 -10.72
CA MET A 8 -2.34 -5.81 -11.60
C MET A 8 -1.49 -7.07 -11.77
N VAL A 9 -1.51 -7.98 -10.81
CA VAL A 9 -0.71 -9.23 -10.80
C VAL A 9 -1.59 -10.42 -10.43
N PRO A 10 -2.50 -10.83 -11.33
CA PRO A 10 -3.55 -11.82 -11.03
C PRO A 10 -3.03 -13.23 -10.71
N ALA A 11 -1.79 -13.52 -11.08
CA ALA A 11 -1.13 -14.81 -10.79
C ALA A 11 -0.24 -14.78 -9.54
N ALA A 12 -0.21 -13.69 -8.78
CA ALA A 12 0.59 -13.60 -7.56
C ALA A 12 0.00 -14.49 -6.45
N THR A 13 0.89 -15.09 -5.66
CA THR A 13 0.52 -15.76 -4.41
C THR A 13 0.58 -14.76 -3.26
N PHE A 14 -0.46 -14.75 -2.43
CA PHE A 14 -0.56 -13.84 -1.30
C PHE A 14 -0.44 -14.59 0.02
N HIS A 15 0.30 -13.99 0.96
CA HIS A 15 0.25 -14.27 2.39
C HIS A 15 -0.45 -13.09 3.05
N PHE A 16 -1.57 -13.33 3.69
CA PHE A 16 -2.37 -12.29 4.35
C PHE A 16 -2.14 -12.31 5.85
N TYR A 17 -1.89 -11.13 6.44
CA TYR A 17 -1.76 -10.95 7.89
C TYR A 17 -2.91 -10.11 8.40
N GLN A 18 -3.70 -10.67 9.31
CA GLN A 18 -4.69 -9.92 10.04
C GLN A 18 -4.01 -9.16 11.19
N LEU A 19 -4.27 -7.86 11.27
CA LEU A 19 -3.73 -6.98 12.32
C LEU A 19 -4.78 -6.59 13.36
N GLU A 20 -6.06 -6.79 13.09
CA GLU A 20 -7.13 -6.55 14.05
C GLU A 20 -7.22 -7.70 15.04
N ALA A 21 -7.17 -7.38 16.34
CA ALA A 21 -7.15 -8.40 17.39
C ALA A 21 -8.55 -8.86 17.81
N ASP A 22 -9.56 -7.98 17.66
CA ASP A 22 -10.94 -8.21 18.05
C ASP A 22 -11.89 -7.20 17.40
N SER A 23 -13.13 -7.16 17.86
CA SER A 23 -14.17 -6.25 17.39
C SER A 23 -13.98 -4.78 17.84
N SER A 24 -12.88 -4.44 18.48
CA SER A 24 -12.62 -3.07 18.97
C SER A 24 -12.19 -2.09 17.87
N GLY A 25 -11.83 -2.59 16.69
CA GLY A 25 -11.27 -1.80 15.61
C GLY A 25 -9.84 -1.31 15.85
N VAL A 26 -9.20 -1.75 16.92
CA VAL A 26 -7.81 -1.40 17.23
C VAL A 26 -6.88 -2.33 16.48
N LEU A 27 -5.99 -1.75 15.67
CA LEU A 27 -4.95 -2.52 15.02
C LEU A 27 -3.95 -3.05 16.08
N ALA A 28 -3.89 -4.36 16.21
CA ALA A 28 -2.91 -5.05 17.05
C ALA A 28 -2.04 -5.94 16.18
N ARG A 29 -0.75 -5.97 16.48
CA ARG A 29 0.18 -6.89 15.84
C ARG A 29 0.89 -7.74 16.90
N TRP A 30 1.29 -8.93 16.50
CA TRP A 30 2.19 -9.73 17.31
C TRP A 30 3.64 -9.26 17.06
N GLY A 31 4.39 -8.97 18.11
CA GLY A 31 5.79 -8.59 18.03
C GLY A 31 6.08 -7.23 17.37
N SER A 32 7.32 -7.02 17.00
CA SER A 32 7.83 -5.85 16.30
C SER A 32 7.56 -5.97 14.78
N LEU A 33 7.67 -4.85 14.04
CA LEU A 33 7.65 -4.89 12.58
C LEU A 33 8.77 -5.74 12.00
N TYR A 34 9.94 -5.73 12.64
CA TYR A 34 11.08 -6.56 12.23
C TYR A 34 10.71 -8.05 12.24
N GLU A 35 10.08 -8.52 13.32
CA GLU A 35 9.64 -9.92 13.45
C GLU A 35 8.55 -10.27 12.43
N MET A 36 7.58 -9.39 12.22
CA MET A 36 6.51 -9.59 11.24
C MET A 36 7.07 -9.69 9.81
N PHE A 37 7.99 -8.82 9.43
CA PHE A 37 8.64 -8.87 8.12
C PHE A 37 9.57 -10.08 7.98
N THR A 38 10.25 -10.49 9.06
CA THR A 38 11.06 -11.71 9.09
C THR A 38 10.19 -12.93 8.79
N HIS A 39 9.01 -13.01 9.39
CA HIS A 39 8.05 -14.09 9.12
C HIS A 39 7.60 -14.09 7.65
N SER A 40 7.32 -12.92 7.07
CA SER A 40 6.98 -12.80 5.65
C SER A 40 8.12 -13.27 4.74
N TRP A 41 9.35 -12.89 5.06
CA TRP A 41 10.56 -13.34 4.35
C TRP A 41 10.73 -14.86 4.41
N GLN A 42 10.56 -15.47 5.57
CA GLN A 42 10.65 -16.91 5.79
C GLN A 42 9.57 -17.67 5.01
N ASN A 43 8.40 -17.08 4.80
CA ASN A 43 7.34 -17.61 3.95
C ASN A 43 7.48 -17.24 2.46
N SER A 44 8.70 -16.91 2.03
CA SER A 44 9.06 -16.65 0.63
C SER A 44 8.44 -15.38 0.02
N ALA A 45 7.78 -14.53 0.79
CA ALA A 45 7.40 -13.21 0.30
C ALA A 45 8.64 -12.35 0.02
N ARG A 46 8.54 -11.45 -0.94
CA ARG A 46 9.60 -10.51 -1.33
C ARG A 46 9.10 -9.08 -1.44
N ILE A 47 7.79 -8.90 -1.39
CA ILE A 47 7.11 -7.61 -1.39
C ILE A 47 6.03 -7.68 -0.31
N GLN A 48 5.97 -6.67 0.55
CA GLN A 48 4.88 -6.53 1.53
C GLN A 48 4.27 -5.15 1.43
N THR A 49 2.95 -5.11 1.32
CA THR A 49 2.16 -3.88 1.26
C THR A 49 1.38 -3.70 2.56
N ASN A 50 1.38 -2.48 3.09
CA ASN A 50 0.83 -2.13 4.39
C ASN A 50 -0.01 -0.85 4.25
N SER A 51 -1.32 -0.99 4.37
CA SER A 51 -2.28 0.11 4.22
C SER A 51 -2.76 0.60 5.59
N TRP A 52 -1.84 0.91 6.49
CA TRP A 52 -2.12 1.41 7.84
C TRP A 52 -0.98 2.30 8.34
N GLY A 53 -1.24 3.09 9.37
CA GLY A 53 -0.27 3.97 10.00
C GLY A 53 -0.77 4.51 11.34
N ASN A 54 0.11 5.23 12.06
CA ASN A 54 -0.21 5.84 13.34
C ASN A 54 -0.43 7.34 13.17
N GLU A 55 -1.68 7.76 13.21
CA GLU A 55 -2.10 9.15 13.03
C GLU A 55 -1.74 10.06 14.23
N ASN A 56 -1.36 9.49 15.36
CA ASN A 56 -0.92 10.28 16.52
C ASN A 56 0.55 10.74 16.43
N LEU A 57 1.31 10.20 15.45
CA LEU A 57 2.76 10.45 15.30
C LEU A 57 3.10 10.98 13.90
N VAL A 58 2.21 11.78 13.30
CA VAL A 58 2.38 12.27 11.93
C VAL A 58 3.73 12.98 11.74
N GLY A 59 4.39 12.67 10.63
CA GLY A 59 5.68 13.22 10.26
C GLY A 59 6.87 12.69 11.05
N GLU A 60 6.66 11.96 12.16
CA GLU A 60 7.73 11.49 13.05
C GLU A 60 8.43 10.23 12.52
N TYR A 61 9.72 10.14 12.79
CA TYR A 61 10.49 8.91 12.63
C TYR A 61 10.33 8.04 13.89
N SER A 62 9.29 7.22 13.91
CA SER A 62 8.89 6.41 15.06
C SER A 62 9.78 5.19 15.31
N SER A 63 9.55 4.48 16.41
CA SER A 63 10.16 3.18 16.69
C SER A 63 9.84 2.15 15.59
N ASP A 64 8.62 2.19 15.04
CA ASP A 64 8.20 1.32 13.94
C ASP A 64 8.91 1.67 12.63
N SER A 65 9.11 2.97 12.34
CA SER A 65 9.92 3.41 11.21
C SER A 65 11.36 2.89 11.31
N ARG A 66 11.95 2.95 12.51
CA ARG A 66 13.28 2.39 12.77
C ARG A 66 13.32 0.88 12.62
N SER A 67 12.31 0.18 13.12
CA SER A 67 12.20 -1.27 13.02
C SER A 67 12.12 -1.72 11.54
N ALA A 68 11.32 -1.02 10.73
CA ALA A 68 11.23 -1.28 9.30
C ALA A 68 12.57 -1.04 8.58
N ASP A 69 13.25 0.06 8.89
CA ASP A 69 14.55 0.38 8.31
C ASP A 69 15.63 -0.64 8.68
N SER A 70 15.67 -1.08 9.95
CA SER A 70 16.61 -2.11 10.39
C SER A 70 16.41 -3.42 9.65
N PHE A 71 15.15 -3.86 9.50
CA PHE A 71 14.84 -5.05 8.71
C PHE A 71 15.31 -4.93 7.25
N LEU A 72 15.05 -3.79 6.60
CA LEU A 72 15.39 -3.59 5.19
C LEU A 72 16.91 -3.48 4.93
N VAL A 73 17.70 -3.12 5.95
CA VAL A 73 19.17 -3.21 5.89
C VAL A 73 19.62 -4.66 5.88
N ASP A 74 19.04 -5.50 6.75
CA ASP A 74 19.40 -6.91 6.88
C ASP A 74 18.86 -7.76 5.71
N PHE A 75 17.71 -7.37 5.15
CA PHE A 75 17.03 -8.07 4.05
C PHE A 75 16.87 -7.20 2.79
N PRO A 76 17.98 -6.84 2.11
CA PRO A 76 17.96 -5.86 1.00
C PRO A 76 17.24 -6.34 -0.28
N ARG A 77 16.70 -7.55 -0.30
CA ARG A 77 15.90 -8.11 -1.39
C ARG A 77 14.41 -8.16 -1.07
N PHE A 78 14.01 -7.60 0.07
CA PHE A 78 12.62 -7.48 0.48
C PHE A 78 12.16 -6.04 0.32
N LEU A 79 11.06 -5.80 -0.37
CA LEU A 79 10.47 -4.48 -0.53
C LEU A 79 9.28 -4.34 0.41
N VAL A 80 9.27 -3.28 1.19
CA VAL A 80 8.14 -2.90 2.04
C VAL A 80 7.53 -1.61 1.53
N LEU A 81 6.21 -1.63 1.32
CA LEU A 81 5.43 -0.45 0.98
C LEU A 81 4.53 -0.07 2.15
N PHE A 82 4.39 1.23 2.38
CA PHE A 82 3.40 1.80 3.31
C PHE A 82 2.58 2.89 2.65
N SER A 83 1.30 2.98 3.05
CA SER A 83 0.47 4.13 2.71
C SER A 83 1.00 5.40 3.39
N ALA A 84 0.87 6.52 2.70
CA ALA A 84 1.27 7.81 3.25
C ALA A 84 0.33 8.29 4.37
N GLY A 85 -0.92 7.79 4.37
CA GLY A 85 -2.02 8.28 5.19
C GLY A 85 -2.96 9.19 4.40
N ASP A 86 -4.11 9.50 5.00
CA ASP A 86 -5.19 10.25 4.35
C ASP A 86 -5.46 11.59 5.08
N LEU A 87 -4.43 12.19 5.66
CA LEU A 87 -4.45 13.44 6.43
C LEU A 87 -3.98 14.66 5.62
N GLY A 88 -4.11 14.63 4.28
CA GLY A 88 -3.66 15.71 3.40
C GLY A 88 -4.31 17.07 3.67
N SER A 89 -5.53 17.09 4.22
CA SER A 89 -6.21 18.30 4.67
C SER A 89 -5.51 19.00 5.85
N SER A 90 -4.70 18.27 6.61
CA SER A 90 -3.88 18.82 7.70
C SER A 90 -2.61 19.55 7.18
N GLY A 91 -2.34 19.51 5.87
CA GLY A 91 -1.24 20.20 5.23
C GLY A 91 0.07 19.41 5.20
N ALA A 92 1.19 20.13 5.29
CA ALA A 92 2.52 19.52 5.25
C ALA A 92 2.80 18.67 6.50
N SER A 93 3.78 17.76 6.38
CA SER A 93 4.23 16.84 7.44
C SER A 93 3.12 15.93 7.98
N SER A 94 2.13 15.58 7.13
CA SER A 94 0.99 14.73 7.52
C SER A 94 1.18 13.24 7.21
N VAL A 95 2.36 12.81 6.73
CA VAL A 95 2.66 11.39 6.48
C VAL A 95 2.70 10.62 7.79
N THR A 96 1.97 9.50 7.84
CA THR A 96 1.87 8.66 9.03
C THR A 96 3.02 7.64 9.10
N PRO A 97 3.69 7.45 10.25
CA PRO A 97 4.61 6.33 10.41
C PRO A 97 3.84 4.99 10.45
N PRO A 98 4.42 3.88 9.97
CA PRO A 98 5.81 3.69 9.53
C PRO A 98 6.17 4.19 8.12
N GLY A 99 5.25 4.85 7.38
CA GLY A 99 5.51 5.45 6.07
C GLY A 99 6.63 6.51 6.09
N THR A 100 6.95 7.06 7.26
CA THR A 100 8.10 7.97 7.46
C THR A 100 9.47 7.28 7.49
N ALA A 101 9.54 5.94 7.42
CA ALA A 101 10.80 5.21 7.35
C ALA A 101 11.58 5.53 6.06
N LYS A 102 12.92 5.40 6.12
CA LYS A 102 13.83 5.81 5.04
C LYS A 102 13.84 4.84 3.88
N ASN A 103 13.77 3.54 4.20
CA ASN A 103 13.98 2.46 3.24
C ASN A 103 12.68 1.86 2.69
N VAL A 104 11.53 2.17 3.28
CA VAL A 104 10.23 1.78 2.74
C VAL A 104 9.85 2.63 1.52
N LEU A 105 9.06 2.08 0.62
CA LEU A 105 8.40 2.84 -0.45
C LEU A 105 7.07 3.38 0.09
N THR A 106 6.98 4.68 0.29
CA THR A 106 5.77 5.33 0.80
C THR A 106 4.93 5.84 -0.35
N VAL A 107 3.66 5.47 -0.36
CA VAL A 107 2.76 5.70 -1.49
C VAL A 107 1.63 6.63 -1.08
N GLY A 108 1.52 7.76 -1.76
CA GLY A 108 0.37 8.65 -1.72
C GLY A 108 -0.68 8.27 -2.75
N ALA A 109 -1.82 8.94 -2.71
CA ALA A 109 -2.94 8.70 -3.62
C ALA A 109 -3.03 9.76 -4.72
N SER A 110 -3.27 9.32 -5.96
CA SER A 110 -3.67 10.16 -7.08
C SER A 110 -5.10 9.84 -7.53
N THR A 111 -5.68 10.77 -8.28
CA THR A 111 -6.97 10.60 -8.95
C THR A 111 -6.83 9.70 -10.16
N THR A 112 -7.95 9.05 -10.54
CA THR A 112 -8.02 8.14 -11.71
C THR A 112 -8.65 8.79 -12.94
N GLY A 113 -9.04 10.07 -12.87
CA GLY A 113 -9.80 10.73 -13.93
C GLY A 113 -11.26 10.28 -14.07
N SER A 114 -11.65 9.22 -13.37
CA SER A 114 -12.96 8.60 -13.51
C SER A 114 -14.08 9.30 -12.73
N TYR A 115 -13.76 10.30 -11.91
CA TYR A 115 -14.73 10.95 -11.04
C TYR A 115 -14.58 12.48 -11.06
N GLY A 116 -15.56 13.14 -11.65
CA GLY A 116 -15.64 14.59 -11.62
C GLY A 116 -14.55 15.30 -12.46
N SER A 117 -14.32 16.55 -12.17
CA SER A 117 -13.48 17.46 -12.95
C SER A 117 -11.98 17.41 -12.62
N THR A 118 -11.50 16.44 -11.87
CA THR A 118 -10.07 16.31 -11.54
C THR A 118 -9.34 15.54 -12.63
N ALA A 119 -8.28 16.14 -13.17
CA ALA A 119 -7.42 15.48 -14.15
C ALA A 119 -6.81 14.19 -13.55
N GLU A 120 -6.69 13.17 -14.38
CA GLU A 120 -5.99 11.93 -14.04
C GLU A 120 -4.56 12.25 -13.57
N GLY A 121 -4.06 11.49 -12.57
CA GLY A 121 -2.72 11.69 -12.03
C GLY A 121 -2.57 12.84 -11.04
N THR A 122 -3.62 13.65 -10.82
CA THR A 122 -3.57 14.70 -9.80
C THR A 122 -3.51 14.11 -8.40
N VAL A 123 -2.66 14.65 -7.52
CA VAL A 123 -2.59 14.22 -6.12
C VAL A 123 -3.94 14.42 -5.45
N ALA A 124 -4.49 13.36 -4.86
CA ALA A 124 -5.77 13.43 -4.17
C ALA A 124 -5.69 14.37 -2.95
N GLY A 125 -6.73 15.17 -2.74
CA GLY A 125 -6.74 16.20 -1.68
C GLY A 125 -6.54 15.62 -0.27
N PHE A 126 -7.00 14.40 -0.04
CA PHE A 126 -6.83 13.68 1.24
C PHE A 126 -5.44 13.06 1.41
N SER A 127 -4.69 12.80 0.32
CA SER A 127 -3.39 12.14 0.41
C SER A 127 -2.43 12.92 1.30
N SER A 128 -1.88 12.26 2.31
CA SER A 128 -0.89 12.86 3.22
C SER A 128 0.34 13.38 2.47
N ARG A 129 0.91 14.48 2.97
CA ARG A 129 1.96 15.27 2.33
C ARG A 129 3.18 15.38 3.22
N GLY A 130 4.36 15.33 2.59
CA GLY A 130 5.64 15.62 3.26
C GLY A 130 5.88 17.13 3.44
N ALA A 131 7.08 17.54 3.88
CA ALA A 131 8.16 16.63 4.26
C ALA A 131 7.88 15.93 5.61
N THR A 132 8.72 14.92 5.97
CA THR A 132 8.76 14.43 7.35
C THR A 132 9.27 15.55 8.27
N LEU A 133 9.08 15.43 9.60
CA LEU A 133 9.55 16.45 10.56
C LEU A 133 11.07 16.63 10.55
N ASP A 134 11.83 15.60 10.14
CA ASP A 134 13.28 15.67 9.93
C ASP A 134 13.68 16.09 8.49
N GLY A 135 12.74 16.59 7.70
CA GLY A 135 12.97 17.24 6.40
C GLY A 135 13.14 16.30 5.21
N ARG A 136 12.87 14.99 5.34
CA ARG A 136 12.96 14.06 4.21
C ARG A 136 11.72 14.14 3.31
N ILE A 137 11.93 13.94 2.00
CA ILE A 137 10.83 13.85 1.03
C ILE A 137 10.07 12.55 1.27
N LYS A 138 8.76 12.68 1.49
CA LYS A 138 7.75 11.62 1.54
C LYS A 138 6.39 12.21 1.12
N PRO A 139 5.47 11.44 0.51
CA PRO A 139 5.68 10.08 -0.01
C PRO A 139 6.75 10.03 -1.10
N ASP A 140 7.21 8.82 -1.43
CA ASP A 140 8.21 8.60 -2.49
C ASP A 140 7.59 8.73 -3.89
N LEU A 141 6.32 8.31 -4.03
CA LEU A 141 5.53 8.41 -5.24
C LEU A 141 4.02 8.42 -4.91
N VAL A 142 3.19 8.68 -5.90
CA VAL A 142 1.74 8.47 -5.83
C VAL A 142 1.31 7.37 -6.79
N ALA A 143 0.19 6.74 -6.49
CA ALA A 143 -0.46 5.76 -7.36
C ALA A 143 -1.99 5.99 -7.34
N PRO A 144 -2.75 5.45 -8.30
CA PRO A 144 -4.20 5.53 -8.30
C PRO A 144 -4.81 5.08 -6.97
N GLY A 145 -5.53 5.98 -6.30
CA GLY A 145 -6.11 5.75 -4.98
C GLY A 145 -7.53 6.31 -4.83
N VAL A 146 -8.16 6.71 -5.94
CA VAL A 146 -9.54 7.21 -5.96
C VAL A 146 -10.40 6.27 -6.79
N MET A 147 -11.52 5.83 -6.23
CA MET A 147 -12.48 4.92 -6.86
C MET A 147 -11.84 3.59 -7.30
N ILE A 148 -11.05 2.99 -6.43
CA ILE A 148 -10.40 1.71 -6.69
C ILE A 148 -11.32 0.57 -6.31
N CYS A 149 -11.69 -0.24 -7.29
CA CYS A 149 -12.50 -1.43 -7.13
C CYS A 149 -11.66 -2.62 -6.66
N SER A 150 -12.06 -3.27 -5.58
CA SER A 150 -11.37 -4.44 -5.02
C SER A 150 -12.34 -5.37 -4.30
N ALA A 151 -11.84 -6.55 -3.91
CA ALA A 151 -12.62 -7.57 -3.22
C ALA A 151 -13.18 -7.05 -1.89
N MET A 152 -14.43 -7.43 -1.62
CA MET A 152 -15.15 -7.13 -0.39
C MET A 152 -15.29 -8.41 0.44
N ALA A 153 -15.07 -8.33 1.74
CA ALA A 153 -15.32 -9.45 2.64
C ALA A 153 -16.83 -9.66 2.83
N GLU A 154 -17.25 -10.92 2.98
CA GLU A 154 -18.66 -11.29 3.13
C GLU A 154 -19.32 -10.67 4.36
N GLU A 155 -18.57 -10.58 5.47
CA GLU A 155 -19.05 -9.98 6.72
C GLU A 155 -18.85 -8.46 6.80
N ALA A 156 -18.31 -7.84 5.75
CA ALA A 156 -18.10 -6.40 5.78
C ALA A 156 -19.43 -5.64 5.78
N GLN A 157 -19.56 -4.70 6.70
CA GLN A 157 -20.72 -3.81 6.79
C GLN A 157 -20.42 -2.51 6.07
N PHE A 158 -20.97 -2.34 4.85
CA PHE A 158 -20.81 -1.12 4.07
C PHE A 158 -22.15 -0.54 3.63
N ALA A 159 -22.14 0.77 3.39
CA ALA A 159 -23.30 1.44 2.84
C ALA A 159 -23.57 0.95 1.40
N SER A 160 -24.82 0.68 1.09
CA SER A 160 -25.27 0.30 -0.24
C SER A 160 -25.05 1.44 -1.24
N GLY A 161 -23.99 1.42 -2.01
CA GLY A 161 -23.70 2.45 -3.02
C GLY A 161 -22.30 2.36 -3.61
N ASP A 162 -21.41 1.65 -2.91
CA ASP A 162 -20.01 1.56 -3.29
C ASP A 162 -19.68 0.27 -4.05
N SER A 163 -20.69 -0.50 -4.47
CA SER A 163 -20.48 -1.72 -5.28
C SER A 163 -19.97 -1.38 -6.67
N CYS A 164 -18.88 -2.00 -7.06
CA CYS A 164 -18.36 -1.95 -8.45
C CYS A 164 -18.56 -3.27 -9.20
N SER A 165 -19.39 -4.18 -8.68
CA SER A 165 -19.73 -5.45 -9.30
C SER A 165 -21.21 -5.77 -9.17
N SER A 166 -21.78 -6.44 -10.16
CA SER A 166 -23.13 -6.99 -10.11
C SER A 166 -23.19 -8.39 -9.49
N THR A 167 -22.04 -9.01 -9.20
CA THR A 167 -21.97 -10.32 -8.55
C THR A 167 -21.93 -10.19 -7.04
N THR A 168 -22.57 -11.12 -6.35
CA THR A 168 -22.68 -11.14 -4.88
C THR A 168 -22.02 -12.39 -4.30
N HIS A 169 -21.76 -12.35 -2.98
CA HIS A 169 -21.41 -13.55 -2.20
C HIS A 169 -22.56 -14.55 -2.16
N GLY A 170 -22.35 -15.71 -1.55
CA GLY A 170 -23.34 -16.77 -1.44
C GLY A 170 -24.61 -16.38 -0.70
N ASP A 171 -24.58 -15.28 0.06
CA ASP A 171 -25.74 -14.67 0.74
C ASP A 171 -26.73 -14.00 -0.23
N GLY A 172 -26.34 -13.82 -1.50
CA GLY A 172 -27.14 -13.19 -2.56
C GLY A 172 -27.35 -11.66 -2.40
N SER A 173 -26.73 -11.02 -1.43
CA SER A 173 -26.91 -9.61 -1.10
C SER A 173 -25.62 -8.79 -1.03
N THR A 174 -24.55 -9.36 -0.47
CA THR A 174 -23.28 -8.68 -0.31
C THR A 174 -22.48 -8.69 -1.61
N PRO A 175 -22.09 -7.53 -2.18
CA PRO A 175 -21.29 -7.48 -3.41
C PRO A 175 -19.92 -8.16 -3.23
N LEU A 176 -19.42 -8.83 -4.28
CA LEU A 176 -18.07 -9.41 -4.26
C LEU A 176 -16.97 -8.33 -4.30
N TYR A 177 -17.28 -7.17 -4.87
CA TYR A 177 -16.32 -6.07 -5.06
C TYR A 177 -16.94 -4.74 -4.67
N MET A 178 -16.11 -3.89 -4.10
CA MET A 178 -16.49 -2.54 -3.71
C MET A 178 -15.44 -1.52 -4.13
N THR A 179 -15.84 -0.28 -4.20
CA THR A 179 -14.98 0.86 -4.51
C THR A 179 -14.61 1.61 -3.23
N LEU A 180 -13.32 1.89 -3.05
CA LEU A 180 -12.82 2.70 -1.94
C LEU A 180 -11.87 3.79 -2.45
N ASN A 181 -11.67 4.80 -1.59
CA ASN A 181 -10.70 5.87 -1.77
C ASN A 181 -9.69 5.82 -0.63
N GLY A 182 -8.43 6.13 -0.93
CA GLY A 182 -7.37 6.20 0.09
C GLY A 182 -5.98 5.96 -0.46
N SER A 183 -4.98 6.44 0.24
CA SER A 183 -3.59 6.00 0.06
C SER A 183 -3.46 4.50 0.35
N SER A 184 -4.39 3.96 1.14
CA SER A 184 -4.55 2.51 1.39
C SER A 184 -4.87 1.71 0.12
N MET A 185 -5.55 2.32 -0.87
CA MET A 185 -5.85 1.71 -2.17
C MET A 185 -4.72 1.92 -3.17
N ALA A 186 -4.03 3.05 -3.09
CA ALA A 186 -2.87 3.35 -3.93
C ALA A 186 -1.67 2.43 -3.64
N THR A 187 -1.47 2.08 -2.38
CA THR A 187 -0.31 1.28 -1.94
C THR A 187 -0.27 -0.12 -2.58
N PRO A 188 -1.35 -0.93 -2.58
CA PRO A 188 -1.34 -2.22 -3.28
C PRO A 188 -1.24 -2.09 -4.81
N VAL A 189 -1.72 -1.00 -5.42
CA VAL A 189 -1.50 -0.73 -6.85
C VAL A 189 0.00 -0.57 -7.12
N ALA A 190 0.70 0.24 -6.32
CA ALA A 190 2.17 0.38 -6.43
C ALA A 190 2.90 -0.95 -6.13
N ALA A 191 2.38 -1.77 -5.20
CA ALA A 191 2.95 -3.10 -4.92
C ALA A 191 2.81 -4.05 -6.12
N GLY A 192 1.69 -3.97 -6.85
CA GLY A 192 1.49 -4.69 -8.11
C GLY A 192 2.51 -4.25 -9.18
N ALA A 193 2.73 -2.95 -9.34
CA ALA A 193 3.78 -2.43 -10.22
C ALA A 193 5.18 -2.93 -9.82
N ALA A 194 5.48 -2.93 -8.51
CA ALA A 194 6.74 -3.47 -7.99
C ALA A 194 6.92 -4.96 -8.31
N ALA A 195 5.85 -5.75 -8.25
CA ALA A 195 5.88 -7.17 -8.60
C ALA A 195 6.16 -7.37 -10.10
N MET A 196 5.56 -6.57 -10.97
CA MET A 196 5.85 -6.60 -12.42
C MET A 196 7.30 -6.20 -12.71
N VAL A 197 7.83 -5.15 -12.08
CA VAL A 197 9.24 -4.77 -12.21
C VAL A 197 10.16 -5.91 -11.74
N ARG A 198 9.84 -6.53 -10.59
CA ARG A 198 10.60 -7.67 -10.09
C ARG A 198 10.56 -8.85 -11.07
N GLN A 199 9.41 -9.14 -11.65
CA GLN A 199 9.27 -10.19 -12.67
C GLN A 199 10.12 -9.87 -13.89
N TYR A 200 10.05 -8.68 -14.43
CA TYR A 200 10.86 -8.23 -15.58
C TYR A 200 12.36 -8.39 -15.31
N LEU A 201 12.84 -7.92 -14.16
CA LEU A 201 14.25 -8.05 -13.77
C LEU A 201 14.71 -9.52 -13.70
N ARG A 202 13.83 -10.42 -13.28
CA ARG A 202 14.16 -11.85 -13.19
C ARG A 202 14.11 -12.57 -14.52
N GLU A 203 13.08 -12.34 -15.31
CA GLU A 203 12.78 -13.10 -16.51
C GLU A 203 13.48 -12.52 -17.76
N THR A 204 13.65 -11.20 -17.82
CA THR A 204 14.23 -10.51 -18.97
C THR A 204 15.69 -10.12 -18.73
N GLU A 205 16.01 -9.55 -17.57
CA GLU A 205 17.36 -9.08 -17.24
C GLU A 205 18.23 -10.15 -16.57
N GLY A 206 17.66 -11.32 -16.25
CA GLY A 206 18.40 -12.44 -15.66
C GLY A 206 18.85 -12.22 -14.21
N ILE A 207 18.32 -11.21 -13.52
CA ILE A 207 18.64 -10.92 -12.12
C ILE A 207 17.74 -11.78 -11.22
N SER A 208 18.20 -12.98 -10.86
CA SER A 208 17.39 -13.96 -10.13
C SER A 208 16.80 -13.45 -8.81
N GLU A 209 17.55 -12.63 -8.06
CA GLU A 209 17.15 -12.03 -6.79
C GLU A 209 17.36 -10.51 -6.78
N PRO A 210 16.48 -9.74 -7.44
CA PRO A 210 16.59 -8.29 -7.51
C PRO A 210 16.56 -7.64 -6.13
N ARG A 211 17.42 -6.65 -5.91
CA ARG A 211 17.41 -5.85 -4.69
C ARG A 211 16.21 -4.92 -4.66
N SER A 212 15.67 -4.67 -3.48
CA SER A 212 14.51 -3.79 -3.29
C SER A 212 14.82 -2.33 -3.64
N ASP A 213 16.05 -1.87 -3.40
CA ASP A 213 16.48 -0.53 -3.76
C ASP A 213 16.50 -0.30 -5.29
N LEU A 214 16.86 -1.32 -6.08
CA LEU A 214 16.77 -1.27 -7.54
C LEU A 214 15.32 -1.17 -8.00
N ILE A 215 14.43 -2.01 -7.47
CA ILE A 215 13.00 -1.97 -7.80
C ILE A 215 12.40 -0.59 -7.45
N ARG A 216 12.71 -0.09 -6.24
CA ARG A 216 12.27 1.23 -5.78
C ARG A 216 12.79 2.34 -6.68
N ALA A 217 14.07 2.31 -7.06
CA ALA A 217 14.66 3.30 -7.96
C ALA A 217 13.99 3.32 -9.34
N ILE A 218 13.68 2.14 -9.91
CA ILE A 218 12.97 2.03 -11.19
C ILE A 218 11.57 2.64 -11.09
N LEU A 219 10.83 2.33 -10.02
CA LEU A 219 9.47 2.86 -9.82
C LEU A 219 9.49 4.38 -9.67
N ILE A 220 10.41 4.93 -8.86
CA ILE A 220 10.52 6.38 -8.65
C ILE A 220 10.96 7.10 -9.93
N ASN A 221 11.92 6.52 -10.65
CA ASN A 221 12.41 7.12 -11.90
C ASN A 221 11.40 7.05 -13.05
N GLY A 222 10.49 6.07 -13.01
CA GLY A 222 9.42 5.91 -14.00
C GLY A 222 8.11 6.63 -13.63
N ALA A 223 8.04 7.28 -12.47
CA ALA A 223 6.90 8.09 -12.07
C ALA A 223 6.97 9.48 -12.74
N GLU A 224 5.83 9.92 -13.31
CA GLU A 224 5.66 11.24 -13.94
C GLU A 224 5.15 12.29 -12.95
#